data_e3583f614f9d288accbf1314ac1a5091
#
_entry.id   e3583f614f9d288accbf1314ac1a5091
#
_cell.length_a   1.000
_cell.length_b   1.000
_cell.length_c   1.000
_cell.angle_alpha   90.00
_cell.angle_beta   90.00
_cell.angle_gamma   90.00
#
_symmetry.space_group_name_H-M   'P 1'
#
loop_
_entity.id
_entity.type
_entity.pdbx_description
1 polymer ?
#
loop_
_entity_poly.entity_id
_entity_poly.type
_entity_poly.pdbx_seq_one_letter_code
_entity_poly.pdbx_strand_id
1 'polypeptide(L)'
;MTIWALLSDREPARVLPALAELRVDLKHEPLTVVSLDHVARIDAVAIVIDAVENPGQAWSVLSDLATRPGKIPAIVVVDRDHLERYPWEEVADELVFPGAPEAELRIRLAMLRRRAGAGDGTVVRLGPLAIDTETYRVTASGRALDLTFKEFELLRFLAQHPGRVYTRPGLLREVWGYDFYGGTRTVDVHVRRLRAKLGPEHEHLIETVRGVGYRATAET
;
A
#
# COMPACT_ATOMS: atom_id res chain seq x y z
N MET A 1 -9.70 -6.37 -5.02
CA MET A 1 -10.64 -5.52 -4.26
C MET A 1 -9.86 -4.95 -3.08
N THR A 2 -9.93 -3.66 -2.84
CA THR A 2 -9.11 -3.00 -1.81
C THR A 2 -9.71 -3.27 -0.43
N ILE A 3 -8.92 -3.84 0.49
CA ILE A 3 -9.35 -4.18 1.85
C ILE A 3 -9.12 -2.98 2.77
N TRP A 4 -10.16 -2.63 3.53
CA TRP A 4 -10.12 -1.63 4.57
C TRP A 4 -10.47 -2.25 5.91
N ALA A 5 -9.87 -1.77 6.99
CA ALA A 5 -10.26 -2.14 8.33
C ALA A 5 -11.02 -0.98 8.99
N LEU A 6 -12.11 -1.29 9.68
CA LEU A 6 -12.78 -0.38 10.60
C LEU A 6 -12.61 -0.94 12.01
N LEU A 7 -12.00 -0.17 12.90
CA LEU A 7 -11.93 -0.48 14.33
C LEU A 7 -12.98 0.34 15.07
N SER A 8 -14.03 -0.33 15.49
CA SER A 8 -15.15 0.29 16.21
C SER A 8 -15.94 -0.75 17.00
N ASP A 9 -16.51 -0.34 18.10
CA ASP A 9 -17.49 -1.12 18.86
C ASP A 9 -18.93 -0.86 18.38
N ARG A 10 -19.10 0.01 17.37
CA ARG A 10 -20.37 0.37 16.76
C ARG A 10 -20.49 -0.20 15.35
N GLU A 11 -21.74 -0.38 14.88
CA GLU A 11 -22.02 -0.75 13.50
C GLU A 11 -21.42 0.25 12.49
N PRO A 12 -20.80 -0.21 11.38
CA PRO A 12 -20.14 0.65 10.40
C PRO A 12 -21.01 1.80 9.88
N ALA A 13 -22.31 1.53 9.66
CA ALA A 13 -23.26 2.55 9.21
C ALA A 13 -23.51 3.67 10.22
N ARG A 14 -23.21 3.44 11.51
CA ARG A 14 -23.33 4.46 12.55
C ARG A 14 -22.04 5.23 12.76
N VAL A 15 -20.89 4.67 12.40
CA VAL A 15 -19.59 5.33 12.49
C VAL A 15 -19.45 6.35 11.37
N LEU A 16 -19.56 5.88 10.14
CA LEU A 16 -19.41 6.68 8.94
C LEU A 16 -20.23 6.07 7.80
N PRO A 17 -21.52 6.49 7.61
CA PRO A 17 -22.41 5.92 6.61
C PRO A 17 -21.83 5.86 5.20
N ALA A 18 -21.02 6.86 4.83
CA ALA A 18 -20.33 6.93 3.54
C ALA A 18 -19.40 5.74 3.24
N LEU A 19 -18.97 4.97 4.25
CA LEU A 19 -18.18 3.74 4.02
C LEU A 19 -18.94 2.69 3.23
N ALA A 20 -20.27 2.63 3.37
CA ALA A 20 -21.13 1.68 2.65
C ALA A 20 -21.23 2.01 1.14
N GLU A 21 -21.03 3.27 0.77
CA GLU A 21 -21.09 3.77 -0.62
C GLU A 21 -19.74 3.57 -1.34
N LEU A 22 -18.66 3.40 -0.59
CA LEU A 22 -17.33 3.09 -1.14
C LEU A 22 -17.29 1.62 -1.58
N ARG A 23 -16.80 1.36 -2.77
CA ARG A 23 -16.60 0.00 -3.31
C ARG A 23 -15.32 -0.63 -2.73
N VAL A 24 -15.30 -0.83 -1.40
CA VAL A 24 -14.17 -1.43 -0.67
C VAL A 24 -14.63 -2.69 0.06
N ASP A 25 -13.70 -3.62 0.32
CA ASP A 25 -13.94 -4.76 1.21
C ASP A 25 -13.65 -4.31 2.65
N LEU A 26 -14.71 -3.94 3.40
CA LEU A 26 -14.59 -3.44 4.77
C LEU A 26 -14.55 -4.60 5.76
N LYS A 27 -13.46 -4.73 6.49
CA LYS A 27 -13.33 -5.65 7.63
C LYS A 27 -13.57 -4.88 8.91
N HIS A 28 -14.60 -5.27 9.64
CA HIS A 28 -14.98 -4.65 10.90
C HIS A 28 -14.42 -5.44 12.08
N GLU A 29 -13.67 -4.77 12.95
CA GLU A 29 -13.01 -5.33 14.11
C GLU A 29 -13.32 -4.46 15.35
N PRO A 30 -13.31 -5.03 16.57
CA PRO A 30 -13.44 -4.25 17.79
C PRO A 30 -12.36 -3.18 17.92
N LEU A 31 -12.68 -2.08 18.62
CA LEU A 31 -11.71 -1.00 18.87
C LEU A 31 -10.71 -1.41 19.97
N THR A 32 -9.75 -2.25 19.62
CA THR A 32 -8.70 -2.75 20.52
C THR A 32 -7.33 -2.79 19.86
N VAL A 33 -6.25 -2.74 20.68
CA VAL A 33 -4.87 -2.92 20.19
C VAL A 33 -4.66 -4.31 19.56
N VAL A 34 -5.35 -5.34 20.08
CA VAL A 34 -5.26 -6.71 19.54
C VAL A 34 -5.80 -6.79 18.12
N SER A 35 -6.82 -5.99 17.79
CA SER A 35 -7.38 -5.94 16.42
C SER A 35 -6.36 -5.48 15.39
N LEU A 36 -5.34 -4.70 15.78
CA LEU A 36 -4.25 -4.29 14.89
C LEU A 36 -3.43 -5.48 14.37
N ASP A 37 -3.31 -6.55 15.15
CA ASP A 37 -2.61 -7.78 14.71
C ASP A 37 -3.41 -8.53 13.63
N HIS A 38 -4.74 -8.47 13.70
CA HIS A 38 -5.61 -9.01 12.64
C HIS A 38 -5.52 -8.15 11.38
N VAL A 39 -5.58 -6.83 11.54
CA VAL A 39 -5.48 -5.87 10.42
C VAL A 39 -4.15 -6.03 9.67
N ALA A 40 -3.04 -6.23 10.38
CA ALA A 40 -1.75 -6.46 9.77
C ALA A 40 -1.68 -7.74 8.90
N ARG A 41 -2.52 -8.76 9.21
CA ARG A 41 -2.55 -10.03 8.45
C ARG A 41 -3.41 -9.98 7.19
N ILE A 42 -4.35 -9.05 7.10
CA ILE A 42 -5.29 -8.96 5.98
C ILE A 42 -4.84 -7.98 4.89
N ASP A 43 -3.61 -7.45 4.97
CA ASP A 43 -3.05 -6.46 4.02
C ASP A 43 -4.01 -5.27 3.79
N ALA A 44 -4.58 -4.73 4.88
CA ALA A 44 -5.44 -3.57 4.80
C ALA A 44 -4.64 -2.35 4.29
N VAL A 45 -5.18 -1.65 3.32
CA VAL A 45 -4.53 -0.45 2.74
C VAL A 45 -4.85 0.83 3.51
N ALA A 46 -5.86 0.81 4.38
CA ALA A 46 -6.21 1.89 5.29
C ALA A 46 -6.99 1.36 6.49
N ILE A 47 -6.85 2.04 7.62
CA ILE A 47 -7.59 1.77 8.86
C ILE A 47 -8.45 2.97 9.16
N VAL A 48 -9.74 2.75 9.42
CA VAL A 48 -10.67 3.73 9.97
C VAL A 48 -10.84 3.44 11.46
N ILE A 49 -10.63 4.43 12.31
CA ILE A 49 -10.72 4.29 13.78
C ILE A 49 -11.82 5.19 14.30
N ASP A 50 -12.76 4.60 15.01
CA ASP A 50 -13.89 5.29 15.63
C ASP A 50 -13.51 5.89 16.97
N ALA A 51 -13.43 7.22 17.03
CA ALA A 51 -13.13 7.98 18.24
C ALA A 51 -14.34 8.76 18.78
N VAL A 52 -15.55 8.48 18.31
CA VAL A 52 -16.74 9.25 18.69
C VAL A 52 -17.16 8.96 20.15
N GLU A 53 -17.37 7.69 20.49
CA GLU A 53 -17.83 7.33 21.86
C GLU A 53 -16.66 7.12 22.83
N ASN A 54 -15.55 6.55 22.37
CA ASN A 54 -14.40 6.20 23.20
C ASN A 54 -13.09 6.83 22.67
N PRO A 55 -12.94 8.17 22.69
CA PRO A 55 -11.77 8.85 22.15
C PRO A 55 -10.46 8.47 22.84
N GLY A 56 -10.48 8.12 24.13
CA GLY A 56 -9.30 7.66 24.86
C GLY A 56 -8.81 6.30 24.40
N GLN A 57 -9.72 5.37 24.12
CA GLN A 57 -9.36 4.07 23.57
C GLN A 57 -8.85 4.18 22.13
N ALA A 58 -9.51 5.01 21.31
CA ALA A 58 -9.07 5.30 19.96
C ALA A 58 -7.65 5.88 19.94
N TRP A 59 -7.37 6.83 20.85
CA TRP A 59 -6.02 7.39 21.04
C TRP A 59 -4.99 6.30 21.39
N SER A 60 -5.30 5.41 22.32
CA SER A 60 -4.41 4.31 22.71
C SER A 60 -4.10 3.38 21.54
N VAL A 61 -5.12 3.01 20.75
CA VAL A 61 -4.97 2.16 19.56
C VAL A 61 -4.12 2.84 18.50
N LEU A 62 -4.35 4.13 18.23
CA LEU A 62 -3.57 4.92 17.28
C LEU A 62 -2.11 5.08 17.70
N SER A 63 -1.86 5.34 18.98
CA SER A 63 -0.52 5.46 19.53
C SER A 63 0.27 4.15 19.39
N ASP A 64 -0.38 3.01 19.59
CA ASP A 64 0.25 1.70 19.34
C ASP A 64 0.50 1.49 17.83
N LEU A 65 -0.48 1.81 16.99
CA LEU A 65 -0.33 1.71 15.52
C LEU A 65 0.85 2.55 15.00
N ALA A 66 1.04 3.77 15.53
CA ALA A 66 2.11 4.67 15.12
C ALA A 66 3.51 4.12 15.42
N THR A 67 3.65 3.20 16.37
CA THR A 67 4.92 2.56 16.74
C THR A 67 5.24 1.30 15.93
N ARG A 68 4.25 0.78 15.20
CA ARG A 68 4.40 -0.48 14.45
C ARG A 68 5.18 -0.30 13.15
N PRO A 69 5.99 -1.29 12.74
CA PRO A 69 6.62 -1.28 11.42
C PRO A 69 5.57 -1.47 10.32
N GLY A 70 5.76 -0.79 9.19
CA GLY A 70 4.82 -0.89 8.06
C GLY A 70 3.61 0.04 8.28
N LYS A 71 3.79 1.31 7.97
CA LYS A 71 2.76 2.34 8.20
C LYS A 71 1.51 2.08 7.33
N ILE A 72 0.41 1.67 7.97
CA ILE A 72 -0.92 1.64 7.35
C ILE A 72 -1.57 3.00 7.64
N PRO A 73 -2.05 3.75 6.63
CA PRO A 73 -2.70 5.04 6.86
C PRO A 73 -3.92 4.93 7.78
N ALA A 74 -3.96 5.78 8.80
CA ALA A 74 -5.01 5.82 9.80
C ALA A 74 -5.91 7.05 9.62
N ILE A 75 -7.22 6.79 9.49
CA ILE A 75 -8.26 7.81 9.41
C ILE A 75 -9.06 7.74 10.71
N VAL A 76 -9.17 8.86 11.40
CA VAL A 76 -9.94 8.94 12.66
C VAL A 76 -11.29 9.58 12.41
N VAL A 77 -12.35 8.91 12.82
CA VAL A 77 -13.69 9.49 12.88
C VAL A 77 -13.89 10.06 14.28
N VAL A 78 -13.95 11.38 14.40
CA VAL A 78 -13.99 12.10 15.67
C VAL A 78 -15.08 13.17 15.69
N ASP A 79 -15.77 13.35 16.80
CA ASP A 79 -16.68 14.46 16.99
C ASP A 79 -15.92 15.76 17.24
N ARG A 80 -16.55 16.88 16.88
CA ARG A 80 -15.99 18.23 17.06
C ARG A 80 -15.64 18.53 18.52
N ASP A 81 -16.41 18.01 19.45
CA ASP A 81 -16.21 18.22 20.90
C ASP A 81 -14.97 17.48 21.44
N HIS A 82 -14.43 16.55 20.66
CA HIS A 82 -13.24 15.76 21.03
C HIS A 82 -11.98 16.17 20.27
N LEU A 83 -12.05 17.16 19.35
CA LEU A 83 -10.90 17.56 18.52
C LEU A 83 -9.71 18.05 19.36
N GLU A 84 -9.96 18.89 20.36
CA GLU A 84 -8.90 19.47 21.19
C GLU A 84 -8.51 18.58 22.38
N ARG A 85 -9.14 17.41 22.51
CA ARG A 85 -8.95 16.54 23.68
C ARG A 85 -7.68 15.72 23.60
N TYR A 86 -7.22 15.43 22.39
CA TYR A 86 -6.00 14.67 22.08
C TYR A 86 -5.29 15.30 20.89
N PRO A 87 -3.95 15.26 20.84
CA PRO A 87 -3.17 15.76 19.71
C PRO A 87 -3.23 14.73 18.53
N TRP A 88 -4.40 14.61 17.91
CA TRP A 88 -4.67 13.64 16.85
C TRP A 88 -3.68 13.71 15.68
N GLU A 89 -3.12 14.89 15.40
CA GLU A 89 -2.14 15.17 14.36
C GLU A 89 -0.82 14.40 14.54
N GLU A 90 -0.53 13.92 15.75
CA GLU A 90 0.68 13.15 16.05
C GLU A 90 0.55 11.67 15.63
N VAL A 91 -0.69 11.14 15.58
CA VAL A 91 -0.96 9.71 15.45
C VAL A 91 -1.89 9.34 14.29
N ALA A 92 -2.67 10.29 13.77
CA ALA A 92 -3.60 10.09 12.66
C ALA A 92 -3.08 10.73 11.37
N ASP A 93 -3.34 10.09 10.24
CA ASP A 93 -2.98 10.63 8.94
C ASP A 93 -4.10 11.51 8.35
N GLU A 94 -5.36 11.33 8.80
CA GLU A 94 -6.51 12.12 8.38
C GLU A 94 -7.61 12.10 9.45
N LEU A 95 -8.38 13.20 9.54
CA LEU A 95 -9.54 13.34 10.41
C LEU A 95 -10.82 13.48 9.58
N VAL A 96 -11.87 12.81 10.01
CA VAL A 96 -13.20 12.86 9.40
C VAL A 96 -14.26 13.01 10.47
N PHE A 97 -15.28 13.82 10.21
CA PHE A 97 -16.42 13.93 11.10
C PHE A 97 -17.49 12.89 10.79
N PRO A 98 -18.25 12.41 11.81
CA PRO A 98 -19.44 11.62 11.57
C PRO A 98 -20.39 12.34 10.61
N GLY A 99 -20.93 11.64 9.64
CA GLY A 99 -21.80 12.23 8.63
C GLY A 99 -21.10 12.92 7.44
N ALA A 100 -19.78 12.83 7.34
CA ALA A 100 -19.08 13.26 6.14
C ALA A 100 -19.65 12.52 4.89
N PRO A 101 -19.99 13.25 3.80
CA PRO A 101 -20.52 12.64 2.61
C PRO A 101 -19.45 11.81 1.86
N GLU A 102 -19.90 10.84 1.04
CA GLU A 102 -19.02 9.96 0.25
C GLU A 102 -18.00 10.76 -0.59
N ALA A 103 -18.42 11.85 -1.21
CA ALA A 103 -17.55 12.69 -2.02
C ALA A 103 -16.39 13.31 -1.22
N GLU A 104 -16.65 13.75 0.02
CA GLU A 104 -15.60 14.27 0.92
C GLU A 104 -14.63 13.17 1.29
N LEU A 105 -15.15 12.04 1.74
CA LEU A 105 -14.33 10.89 2.13
C LEU A 105 -13.44 10.42 0.98
N ARG A 106 -13.96 10.32 -0.23
CA ARG A 106 -13.22 9.95 -1.43
C ARG A 106 -12.07 10.92 -1.73
N ILE A 107 -12.31 12.23 -1.63
CA ILE A 107 -11.27 13.26 -1.86
C ILE A 107 -10.19 13.19 -0.78
N ARG A 108 -10.57 13.09 0.51
CA ARG A 108 -9.61 12.97 1.62
C ARG A 108 -8.72 11.74 1.47
N LEU A 109 -9.29 10.63 1.08
CA LEU A 109 -8.57 9.39 0.80
C LEU A 109 -7.59 9.51 -0.36
N ALA A 110 -7.99 10.15 -1.45
CA ALA A 110 -7.10 10.42 -2.57
C ALA A 110 -5.92 11.31 -2.13
N MET A 111 -6.18 12.33 -1.30
CA MET A 111 -5.14 13.18 -0.73
C MET A 111 -4.22 12.41 0.23
N LEU A 112 -4.78 11.56 1.07
CA LEU A 112 -4.04 10.70 2.01
C LEU A 112 -3.09 9.76 1.26
N ARG A 113 -3.59 9.04 0.25
CA ARG A 113 -2.78 8.17 -0.60
C ARG A 113 -1.62 8.93 -1.26
N ARG A 114 -1.88 10.14 -1.75
CA ARG A 114 -0.85 10.98 -2.35
C ARG A 114 0.23 11.40 -1.34
N ARG A 115 -0.15 11.74 -0.09
CA ARG A 115 0.78 12.11 0.99
C ARG A 115 1.62 10.91 1.47
N ALA A 116 1.01 9.73 1.55
CA ALA A 116 1.70 8.51 1.96
C ALA A 116 2.71 7.99 0.91
N GLY A 117 2.90 8.71 -0.21
CA GLY A 117 3.71 8.24 -1.34
C GLY A 117 3.06 7.08 -2.10
N ALA A 118 1.91 6.60 -1.63
CA ALA A 118 1.00 5.77 -2.36
C ALA A 118 0.20 6.70 -3.29
N GLY A 119 0.84 7.18 -4.36
CA GLY A 119 0.10 7.75 -5.49
C GLY A 119 -0.94 6.73 -5.87
N ASP A 120 -2.19 7.16 -5.97
CA ASP A 120 -3.41 6.50 -6.39
C ASP A 120 -3.18 5.02 -6.68
N GLY A 121 -3.38 4.06 -5.81
CA GLY A 121 -2.98 2.64 -5.86
C GLY A 121 -2.41 2.06 -7.17
N THR A 122 -2.25 2.90 -8.13
CA THR A 122 -1.77 2.71 -9.49
C THR A 122 -0.28 2.98 -9.67
N VAL A 123 0.39 3.74 -8.75
CA VAL A 123 1.82 4.03 -8.88
C VAL A 123 2.64 3.37 -7.78
N VAL A 124 3.37 2.32 -8.13
CA VAL A 124 4.38 1.68 -7.27
C VAL A 124 5.69 2.45 -7.38
N ARG A 125 6.32 2.80 -6.24
CA ARG A 125 7.61 3.49 -6.21
C ARG A 125 8.72 2.57 -5.74
N LEU A 126 9.87 2.65 -6.41
CA LEU A 126 11.09 1.96 -6.01
C LEU A 126 12.27 2.92 -6.20
N GLY A 127 12.67 3.61 -5.12
CA GLY A 127 13.65 4.68 -5.22
C GLY A 127 13.20 5.75 -6.23
N PRO A 128 14.03 6.06 -7.27
CA PRO A 128 13.71 7.04 -8.30
C PRO A 128 12.69 6.55 -9.34
N LEU A 129 12.28 5.27 -9.27
CA LEU A 129 11.30 4.71 -10.22
C LEU A 129 9.87 4.99 -9.76
N ALA A 130 9.02 5.42 -10.69
CA ALA A 130 7.57 5.47 -10.53
C ALA A 130 6.93 4.57 -11.59
N ILE A 131 6.20 3.55 -11.16
CA ILE A 131 5.60 2.50 -11.97
C ILE A 131 4.09 2.67 -11.89
N ASP A 132 3.48 3.23 -12.92
CA ASP A 132 2.03 3.41 -13.02
C ASP A 132 1.40 2.12 -13.54
N THR A 133 0.62 1.46 -12.67
CA THR A 133 0.01 0.16 -12.96
C THR A 133 -1.28 0.26 -13.76
N GLU A 134 -1.87 1.43 -13.88
CA GLU A 134 -3.08 1.68 -14.66
C GLU A 134 -2.73 2.00 -16.11
N THR A 135 -1.75 2.88 -16.32
CA THR A 135 -1.31 3.29 -17.65
C THR A 135 -0.16 2.45 -18.20
N TYR A 136 0.36 1.50 -17.43
CA TYR A 136 1.54 0.67 -17.77
C TYR A 136 2.79 1.49 -18.09
N ARG A 137 2.92 2.67 -17.49
CA ARG A 137 4.06 3.56 -17.70
C ARG A 137 5.05 3.46 -16.54
N VAL A 138 6.33 3.54 -16.88
CA VAL A 138 7.41 3.61 -15.91
C VAL A 138 8.25 4.85 -16.19
N THR A 139 8.58 5.57 -15.13
CA THR A 139 9.55 6.67 -15.21
C THR A 139 10.69 6.44 -14.22
N ALA A 140 11.90 6.82 -14.60
CA ALA A 140 13.08 6.86 -13.75
C ALA A 140 13.57 8.29 -13.64
N SER A 141 13.58 8.88 -12.47
CA SER A 141 13.93 10.30 -12.26
C SER A 141 13.19 11.25 -13.22
N GLY A 142 11.89 10.97 -13.49
CA GLY A 142 11.05 11.73 -14.41
C GLY A 142 11.20 11.39 -15.91
N ARG A 143 12.18 10.56 -16.29
CA ARG A 143 12.36 10.09 -17.68
C ARG A 143 11.55 8.83 -17.93
N ALA A 144 10.71 8.82 -18.96
CA ALA A 144 9.93 7.64 -19.36
C ALA A 144 10.84 6.50 -19.83
N LEU A 145 10.52 5.27 -19.42
CA LEU A 145 11.17 4.04 -19.85
C LEU A 145 10.24 3.25 -20.78
N ASP A 146 10.77 2.79 -21.90
CA ASP A 146 10.03 1.93 -22.83
C ASP A 146 10.24 0.45 -22.46
N LEU A 147 9.30 -0.10 -21.70
CA LEU A 147 9.31 -1.49 -21.25
C LEU A 147 8.30 -2.31 -22.07
N THR A 148 8.67 -3.56 -22.38
CA THR A 148 7.69 -4.54 -22.85
C THR A 148 6.75 -4.93 -21.69
N PHE A 149 5.58 -5.46 -22.01
CA PHE A 149 4.60 -5.88 -20.98
C PHE A 149 5.21 -6.82 -19.92
N LYS A 150 6.02 -7.80 -20.33
CA LYS A 150 6.66 -8.74 -19.38
C LYS A 150 7.81 -8.12 -18.58
N GLU A 151 8.51 -7.15 -19.10
CA GLU A 151 9.51 -6.38 -18.36
C GLU A 151 8.83 -5.47 -17.33
N PHE A 152 7.69 -4.85 -17.72
CA PHE A 152 6.85 -4.07 -16.81
C PHE A 152 6.30 -4.93 -15.66
N GLU A 153 5.67 -6.08 -15.99
CA GLU A 153 5.11 -6.98 -14.97
C GLU A 153 6.19 -7.50 -14.01
N LEU A 154 7.38 -7.83 -14.50
CA LEU A 154 8.51 -8.26 -13.67
C LEU A 154 8.97 -7.15 -12.73
N LEU A 155 9.14 -5.92 -13.25
CA LEU A 155 9.53 -4.76 -12.45
C LEU A 155 8.48 -4.43 -11.41
N ARG A 156 7.20 -4.36 -11.81
CA ARG A 156 6.06 -4.11 -10.92
C ARG A 156 6.02 -5.11 -9.76
N PHE A 157 6.09 -6.40 -10.07
CA PHE A 157 6.04 -7.47 -9.07
C PHE A 157 7.19 -7.35 -8.06
N LEU A 158 8.42 -7.15 -8.51
CA LEU A 158 9.58 -6.97 -7.63
C LEU A 158 9.47 -5.69 -6.81
N ALA A 159 9.03 -4.58 -7.40
CA ALA A 159 8.91 -3.28 -6.75
C ALA A 159 7.77 -3.23 -5.69
N GLN A 160 6.74 -4.05 -5.83
CA GLN A 160 5.70 -4.21 -4.81
C GLN A 160 6.19 -4.94 -3.56
N HIS A 161 7.34 -5.61 -3.62
CA HIS A 161 7.90 -6.41 -2.52
C HIS A 161 9.40 -6.10 -2.32
N PRO A 162 9.76 -4.85 -2.03
CA PRO A 162 11.15 -4.45 -1.90
C PRO A 162 11.86 -5.23 -0.78
N GLY A 163 13.12 -5.58 -0.99
CA GLY A 163 13.94 -6.36 -0.06
C GLY A 163 13.66 -7.87 -0.07
N ARG A 164 12.52 -8.33 -0.58
CA ARG A 164 12.18 -9.75 -0.63
C ARG A 164 12.86 -10.46 -1.80
N VAL A 165 13.51 -11.59 -1.51
CA VAL A 165 14.16 -12.43 -2.53
C VAL A 165 13.15 -13.41 -3.13
N TYR A 166 13.07 -13.44 -4.46
CA TYR A 166 12.25 -14.38 -5.20
C TYR A 166 13.12 -15.32 -6.03
N THR A 167 12.80 -16.62 -5.98
CA THR A 167 13.48 -17.61 -6.81
C THR A 167 13.07 -17.48 -8.27
N ARG A 168 13.93 -17.91 -9.20
CA ARG A 168 13.61 -17.93 -10.64
C ARG A 168 12.31 -18.68 -10.98
N PRO A 169 12.08 -19.90 -10.45
CA PRO A 169 10.78 -20.57 -10.63
C PRO A 169 9.61 -19.80 -10.04
N GLY A 170 9.80 -19.14 -8.88
CA GLY A 170 8.78 -18.29 -8.26
C GLY A 170 8.40 -17.14 -9.18
N LEU A 171 9.39 -16.37 -9.66
CA LEU A 171 9.16 -15.26 -10.60
C LEU A 171 8.51 -15.71 -11.91
N LEU A 172 8.90 -16.89 -12.40
CA LEU A 172 8.29 -17.44 -13.61
C LEU A 172 6.80 -17.68 -13.43
N ARG A 173 6.38 -18.26 -12.31
CA ARG A 173 4.96 -18.49 -12.00
C ARG A 173 4.18 -17.19 -11.81
N GLU A 174 4.72 -16.26 -11.04
CA GLU A 174 4.03 -15.01 -10.69
C GLU A 174 3.86 -14.07 -11.90
N VAL A 175 4.86 -14.00 -12.80
CA VAL A 175 4.87 -13.05 -13.91
C VAL A 175 4.39 -13.67 -15.22
N TRP A 176 4.64 -14.96 -15.46
CA TRP A 176 4.26 -15.65 -16.71
C TRP A 176 3.08 -16.60 -16.56
N GLY A 177 2.77 -17.00 -15.32
CA GLY A 177 1.67 -17.91 -15.01
C GLY A 177 2.10 -19.40 -14.94
N TYR A 178 1.20 -20.22 -14.40
CA TYR A 178 1.45 -21.65 -14.21
C TYR A 178 1.55 -22.45 -15.52
N ASP A 179 0.87 -21.99 -16.58
CA ASP A 179 0.81 -22.68 -17.87
C ASP A 179 1.95 -22.27 -18.83
N PHE A 180 2.93 -21.55 -18.32
CA PHE A 180 4.05 -21.13 -19.16
C PHE A 180 5.09 -22.24 -19.32
N TYR A 181 5.23 -22.76 -20.53
CA TYR A 181 6.15 -23.86 -20.87
C TYR A 181 7.62 -23.46 -21.05
N GLY A 182 7.98 -22.20 -20.82
CA GLY A 182 9.37 -21.73 -20.90
C GLY A 182 10.19 -22.04 -19.64
N GLY A 183 11.49 -22.24 -19.81
CA GLY A 183 12.43 -22.46 -18.70
C GLY A 183 12.70 -21.19 -17.88
N THR A 184 13.23 -21.36 -16.66
CA THR A 184 13.59 -20.27 -15.73
C THR A 184 14.60 -19.26 -16.30
N ARG A 185 15.33 -19.64 -17.35
CA ARG A 185 16.23 -18.75 -18.10
C ARG A 185 15.51 -17.55 -18.74
N THR A 186 14.20 -17.67 -18.97
CA THR A 186 13.36 -16.56 -19.42
C THR A 186 13.40 -15.38 -18.43
N VAL A 187 13.41 -15.67 -17.13
CA VAL A 187 13.53 -14.62 -16.09
C VAL A 187 14.88 -13.90 -16.22
N ASP A 188 15.98 -14.63 -16.37
CA ASP A 188 17.32 -14.04 -16.49
C ASP A 188 17.44 -13.11 -17.70
N VAL A 189 16.86 -13.52 -18.83
CA VAL A 189 16.83 -12.71 -20.06
C VAL A 189 16.06 -11.40 -19.86
N HIS A 190 14.89 -11.47 -19.20
CA HIS A 190 14.07 -10.27 -18.94
C HIS A 190 14.71 -9.36 -17.90
N VAL A 191 15.32 -9.90 -16.84
CA VAL A 191 16.09 -9.08 -15.88
C VAL A 191 17.26 -8.36 -16.60
N ARG A 192 17.99 -9.05 -17.45
CA ARG A 192 19.08 -8.41 -18.22
C ARG A 192 18.57 -7.27 -19.12
N ARG A 193 17.46 -7.49 -19.83
CA ARG A 193 16.84 -6.44 -20.68
C ARG A 193 16.32 -5.28 -19.85
N LEU A 194 15.66 -5.58 -18.73
CA LEU A 194 15.15 -4.58 -17.80
C LEU A 194 16.28 -3.70 -17.27
N ARG A 195 17.38 -4.30 -16.79
CA ARG A 195 18.57 -3.55 -16.33
C ARG A 195 19.15 -2.66 -17.42
N ALA A 196 19.27 -3.16 -18.64
CA ALA A 196 19.75 -2.36 -19.75
C ALA A 196 18.87 -1.13 -20.03
N LYS A 197 17.55 -1.24 -19.83
CA LYS A 197 16.60 -0.13 -20.00
C LYS A 197 16.58 0.82 -18.80
N LEU A 198 16.80 0.33 -17.61
CA LEU A 198 16.98 1.13 -16.39
C LEU A 198 18.26 1.99 -16.47
N GLY A 199 19.25 1.49 -17.17
CA GLY A 199 20.55 2.17 -17.33
C GLY A 199 21.46 2.02 -16.10
N PRO A 200 22.74 2.47 -16.23
CA PRO A 200 23.75 2.27 -15.18
C PRO A 200 23.41 2.96 -13.87
N GLU A 201 22.60 4.02 -13.90
CA GLU A 201 22.18 4.77 -12.71
C GLU A 201 21.15 4.01 -11.86
N HIS A 202 20.34 3.11 -12.48
CA HIS A 202 19.21 2.47 -11.82
C HIS A 202 19.19 0.94 -11.94
N GLU A 203 20.13 0.31 -12.66
CA GLU A 203 20.18 -1.15 -12.81
C GLU A 203 20.39 -1.89 -11.49
N HIS A 204 21.04 -1.25 -10.50
CA HIS A 204 21.29 -1.77 -9.17
C HIS A 204 20.01 -1.98 -8.35
N LEU A 205 18.91 -1.30 -8.70
CA LEU A 205 17.60 -1.47 -8.05
C LEU A 205 17.04 -2.88 -8.21
N ILE A 206 17.53 -3.65 -9.19
CA ILE A 206 17.21 -5.07 -9.35
C ILE A 206 18.47 -5.88 -9.06
N GLU A 207 18.55 -6.43 -7.87
CA GLU A 207 19.72 -7.16 -7.40
C GLU A 207 19.64 -8.66 -7.71
N THR A 208 20.79 -9.28 -8.01
CA THR A 208 20.92 -10.73 -8.17
C THR A 208 21.35 -11.35 -6.85
N VAL A 209 20.55 -12.24 -6.29
CA VAL A 209 20.94 -13.09 -5.18
C VAL A 209 21.49 -14.40 -5.77
N ARG A 210 22.83 -14.56 -5.73
CA ARG A 210 23.53 -15.70 -6.36
C ARG A 210 22.97 -17.04 -5.88
N GLY A 211 22.73 -17.94 -6.80
CA GLY A 211 22.18 -19.28 -6.52
C GLY A 211 20.69 -19.31 -6.19
N VAL A 212 20.03 -18.15 -5.97
CA VAL A 212 18.62 -18.06 -5.57
C VAL A 212 17.76 -17.42 -6.66
N GLY A 213 17.96 -16.13 -6.94
CA GLY A 213 17.09 -15.39 -7.86
C GLY A 213 17.34 -13.89 -7.80
N TYR A 214 16.25 -13.11 -7.64
CA TYR A 214 16.29 -11.65 -7.73
C TYR A 214 15.48 -10.99 -6.62
N ARG A 215 15.84 -9.76 -6.28
CA ARG A 215 15.08 -8.85 -5.43
C ARG A 215 15.12 -7.42 -5.95
N ALA A 216 14.11 -6.62 -5.60
CA ALA A 216 14.20 -5.18 -5.74
C ALA A 216 14.73 -4.56 -4.45
N THR A 217 15.55 -3.51 -4.56
CA THR A 217 16.05 -2.72 -3.45
C THR A 217 15.78 -1.24 -3.71
N ALA A 218 15.37 -0.50 -2.67
CA ALA A 218 15.16 0.94 -2.73
C ALA A 218 16.38 1.72 -2.21
N GLU A 219 17.43 0.99 -1.79
CA GLU A 219 18.64 1.62 -1.26
C GLU A 219 19.41 2.33 -2.38
N THR A 220 19.80 3.55 -2.04
CA THR A 220 20.62 4.46 -2.85
C THR A 220 22.07 4.12 -2.67
#